data_b0507908e0de2d7002238887d0bbd339
#
_entry.id   b0507908e0de2d7002238887d0bbd339
#
_cell.length_a   1.000
_cell.length_b   1.000
_cell.length_c   1.000
_cell.angle_alpha   90.00
_cell.angle_beta   90.00
_cell.angle_gamma   90.00
#
_symmetry.space_group_name_H-M   'P 1'
#
loop_
_entity.id
_entity.type
_entity.pdbx_description
1 polymer ?
#
loop_
_entity_poly.entity_id
_entity_poly.type
_entity_poly.pdbx_seq_one_letter_code
_entity_poly.pdbx_strand_id
1 'polypeptide(L)'
;MPRRLWAILAVAFGVGLSVLDSAIANVALPTIGQELGISSADSIWIVNAYQLAIMVSLLSFSALGELVGYRKVYIGGLMLFTVASVGCALSSSLATLVLARVMQGFGAAAVTSVNTTLIRIIYPKAQLGRGLGLNATVVAVSSVAGPTIAAGILSIAHWPWLFAVNIPVGLVALSLSRRFLPDNPVRVGTHRFDWRDAVMNALTFGLLMASVEGFSHGLDPRILSAGIAALLVVGFFFIRSQLREPYPLLPFDLLRIPIFSVSVVTS
;
A
#
# COMPACT_ATOMS: atom_id res chain seq x y z
N MET A 1 -25.18 -1.37 17.23
CA MET A 1 -24.54 -2.52 16.56
C MET A 1 -24.50 -2.45 15.03
N PRO A 2 -25.56 -2.12 14.27
CA PRO A 2 -25.49 -2.15 12.81
C PRO A 2 -24.45 -1.20 12.19
N ARG A 3 -24.30 0.02 12.71
CA ARG A 3 -23.34 1.01 12.16
C ARG A 3 -21.87 0.56 12.28
N ARG A 4 -21.51 -0.14 13.37
CA ARG A 4 -20.16 -0.68 13.57
C ARG A 4 -19.84 -1.79 12.56
N LEU A 5 -20.82 -2.68 12.30
CA LEU A 5 -20.65 -3.75 11.30
C LEU A 5 -20.40 -3.18 9.90
N TRP A 6 -21.14 -2.14 9.51
CA TRP A 6 -20.92 -1.48 8.22
C TRP A 6 -19.58 -0.76 8.15
N ALA A 7 -19.15 -0.15 9.26
CA ALA A 7 -17.83 0.50 9.31
C ALA A 7 -16.68 -0.51 9.16
N ILE A 8 -16.74 -1.67 9.83
CA ILE A 8 -15.70 -2.69 9.70
C ILE A 8 -15.74 -3.36 8.32
N LEU A 9 -16.91 -3.56 7.74
CA LEU A 9 -17.03 -4.06 6.36
C LEU A 9 -16.41 -3.06 5.37
N ALA A 10 -16.65 -1.75 5.55
CA ALA A 10 -16.02 -0.73 4.72
C ALA A 10 -14.49 -0.83 4.76
N VAL A 11 -13.91 -0.97 5.96
CA VAL A 11 -12.45 -1.13 6.14
C VAL A 11 -11.97 -2.46 5.56
N ALA A 12 -12.71 -3.54 5.76
CA ALA A 12 -12.39 -4.86 5.22
C ALA A 12 -12.39 -4.90 3.69
N PHE A 13 -13.39 -4.27 3.05
CA PHE A 13 -13.44 -4.19 1.58
C PHE A 13 -12.25 -3.43 0.99
N GLY A 14 -11.83 -2.31 1.60
CA GLY A 14 -10.70 -1.53 1.07
C GLY A 14 -9.36 -2.28 1.17
N VAL A 15 -9.10 -2.93 2.31
CA VAL A 15 -7.87 -3.73 2.47
C VAL A 15 -7.94 -5.00 1.62
N GLY A 16 -9.08 -5.69 1.64
CA GLY A 16 -9.30 -6.88 0.83
C GLY A 16 -9.10 -6.60 -0.65
N LEU A 17 -9.58 -5.45 -1.14
CA LEU A 17 -9.41 -5.00 -2.51
C LEU A 17 -7.94 -4.82 -2.88
N SER A 18 -7.14 -4.14 -2.02
CA SER A 18 -5.71 -3.91 -2.27
C SER A 18 -4.91 -5.21 -2.30
N VAL A 19 -5.22 -6.14 -1.39
CA VAL A 19 -4.56 -7.46 -1.30
C VAL A 19 -4.95 -8.34 -2.47
N LEU A 20 -6.23 -8.37 -2.80
CA LEU A 20 -6.77 -9.15 -3.92
C LEU A 20 -6.16 -8.68 -5.25
N ASP A 21 -6.11 -7.37 -5.49
CA ASP A 21 -5.51 -6.77 -6.68
C ASP A 21 -4.05 -7.17 -6.86
N SER A 22 -3.26 -7.12 -5.77
CA SER A 22 -1.86 -7.57 -5.79
C SER A 22 -1.74 -9.05 -6.14
N ALA A 23 -2.58 -9.91 -5.55
CA ALA A 23 -2.56 -11.34 -5.80
C ALA A 23 -3.00 -11.68 -7.24
N ILE A 24 -4.02 -11.01 -7.75
CA ILE A 24 -4.51 -11.14 -9.13
C ILE A 24 -3.41 -10.75 -10.14
N ALA A 25 -2.78 -9.58 -9.93
CA ALA A 25 -1.75 -9.06 -10.83
C ALA A 25 -0.54 -10.00 -10.96
N ASN A 26 -0.09 -10.61 -9.86
CA ASN A 26 1.01 -11.56 -9.87
C ASN A 26 0.76 -12.77 -10.77
N VAL A 27 -0.45 -13.33 -10.73
CA VAL A 27 -0.82 -14.50 -11.54
C VAL A 27 -1.00 -14.12 -13.02
N ALA A 28 -1.41 -12.89 -13.28
CA ALA A 28 -1.71 -12.43 -14.63
C ALA A 28 -0.47 -11.98 -15.43
N LEU A 29 0.70 -11.81 -14.79
CA LEU A 29 1.91 -11.31 -15.46
C LEU A 29 2.23 -12.03 -16.79
N PRO A 30 2.22 -13.37 -16.88
CA PRO A 30 2.52 -14.05 -18.16
C PRO A 30 1.52 -13.70 -19.27
N THR A 31 0.23 -13.64 -18.95
CA THR A 31 -0.83 -13.30 -19.91
C THR A 31 -0.72 -11.86 -20.37
N ILE A 32 -0.50 -10.92 -19.45
CA ILE A 32 -0.30 -9.49 -19.75
C ILE A 32 0.94 -9.31 -20.64
N GLY A 33 2.04 -10.02 -20.30
CA GLY A 33 3.29 -10.00 -21.08
C GLY A 33 3.08 -10.47 -22.52
N GLN A 34 2.35 -11.57 -22.72
CA GLN A 34 2.03 -12.09 -24.03
C GLN A 34 1.13 -11.15 -24.84
N GLU A 35 0.05 -10.64 -24.25
CA GLU A 35 -0.90 -9.76 -24.94
C GLU A 35 -0.31 -8.38 -25.28
N LEU A 36 0.60 -7.85 -24.45
CA LEU A 36 1.30 -6.58 -24.73
C LEU A 36 2.58 -6.77 -25.56
N GLY A 37 3.00 -8.01 -25.83
CA GLY A 37 4.22 -8.29 -26.60
C GLY A 37 5.50 -7.84 -25.91
N ILE A 38 5.54 -7.91 -24.57
CA ILE A 38 6.67 -7.48 -23.73
C ILE A 38 7.41 -8.69 -23.14
N SER A 39 8.67 -8.49 -22.77
CA SER A 39 9.46 -9.54 -22.14
C SER A 39 8.94 -9.88 -20.73
N SER A 40 9.22 -11.09 -20.24
CA SER A 40 8.90 -11.49 -18.87
C SER A 40 9.60 -10.60 -17.84
N ALA A 41 10.82 -10.12 -18.13
CA ALA A 41 11.55 -9.20 -17.27
C ALA A 41 10.86 -7.83 -17.18
N ASP A 42 10.35 -7.32 -18.31
CA ASP A 42 9.64 -6.04 -18.31
C ASP A 42 8.27 -6.15 -17.62
N SER A 43 7.58 -7.30 -17.75
CA SER A 43 6.27 -7.47 -17.12
C SER A 43 6.31 -7.42 -15.59
N ILE A 44 7.43 -7.78 -14.97
CA ILE A 44 7.63 -7.70 -13.51
C ILE A 44 7.43 -6.27 -12.99
N TRP A 45 7.76 -5.25 -13.82
CA TRP A 45 7.55 -3.85 -13.43
C TRP A 45 6.09 -3.50 -13.13
N ILE A 46 5.12 -4.23 -13.67
CA ILE A 46 3.70 -4.04 -13.37
C ILE A 46 3.41 -4.27 -11.87
N VAL A 47 4.08 -5.24 -11.27
CA VAL A 47 3.94 -5.55 -9.83
C VAL A 47 4.91 -4.70 -9.00
N ASN A 48 6.17 -4.61 -9.42
CA ASN A 48 7.20 -3.89 -8.66
C ASN A 48 6.87 -2.40 -8.49
N ALA A 49 6.35 -1.74 -9.54
CA ALA A 49 5.96 -0.33 -9.47
C ALA A 49 4.85 -0.08 -8.44
N TYR A 50 3.86 -0.97 -8.35
CA TYR A 50 2.80 -0.92 -7.35
C TYR A 50 3.36 -1.12 -5.93
N GLN A 51 4.18 -2.15 -5.73
CA GLN A 51 4.80 -2.44 -4.43
C GLN A 51 5.72 -1.31 -3.98
N LEU A 52 6.53 -0.78 -4.90
CA LEU A 52 7.41 0.36 -4.64
C LEU A 52 6.60 1.60 -4.20
N ALA A 53 5.52 1.92 -4.93
CA ALA A 53 4.65 3.04 -4.56
C ALA A 53 4.04 2.87 -3.17
N ILE A 54 3.64 1.66 -2.78
CA ILE A 54 3.18 1.37 -1.42
C ILE A 54 4.31 1.61 -0.41
N MET A 55 5.47 1.00 -0.62
CA MET A 55 6.59 1.04 0.31
C MET A 55 7.06 2.48 0.59
N VAL A 56 7.24 3.29 -0.46
CA VAL A 56 7.75 4.66 -0.32
C VAL A 56 6.74 5.63 0.30
N SER A 57 5.45 5.32 0.25
CA SER A 57 4.40 6.26 0.66
C SER A 57 3.63 5.85 1.94
N LEU A 58 3.78 4.61 2.41
CA LEU A 58 3.03 4.06 3.55
C LEU A 58 3.15 4.93 4.80
N LEU A 59 4.38 5.27 5.19
CA LEU A 59 4.66 6.09 6.39
C LEU A 59 4.15 7.52 6.22
N SER A 60 4.34 8.09 5.02
CA SER A 60 3.88 9.44 4.69
C SER A 60 2.35 9.56 4.78
N PHE A 61 1.60 8.56 4.29
CA PHE A 61 0.14 8.54 4.42
C PHE A 61 -0.32 8.26 5.86
N SER A 62 0.45 7.51 6.66
CA SER A 62 0.17 7.35 8.08
C SER A 62 0.24 8.70 8.81
N ALA A 63 1.33 9.44 8.62
CA ALA A 63 1.51 10.79 9.19
C ALA A 63 0.44 11.77 8.67
N LEU A 64 0.13 11.71 7.38
CA LEU A 64 -0.94 12.52 6.80
C LEU A 64 -2.30 12.20 7.46
N GLY A 65 -2.55 10.93 7.80
CA GLY A 65 -3.74 10.49 8.52
C GLY A 65 -3.89 11.14 9.89
N GLU A 66 -2.79 11.35 10.62
CA GLU A 66 -2.79 12.06 11.90
C GLU A 66 -3.16 13.54 11.74
N LEU A 67 -2.68 14.17 10.67
CA LEU A 67 -2.86 15.59 10.42
C LEU A 67 -4.25 15.94 9.84
N VAL A 68 -4.62 15.31 8.74
CA VAL A 68 -5.85 15.65 8.00
C VAL A 68 -7.04 14.77 8.38
N GLY A 69 -6.75 13.64 9.02
CA GLY A 69 -7.76 12.68 9.46
C GLY A 69 -7.73 11.36 8.73
N TYR A 70 -7.73 10.26 9.50
CA TYR A 70 -7.65 8.89 9.00
C TYR A 70 -8.78 8.53 8.02
N ARG A 71 -10.02 8.98 8.33
CA ARG A 71 -11.17 8.79 7.43
C ARG A 71 -10.96 9.46 6.07
N LYS A 72 -10.42 10.68 6.05
CA LYS A 72 -10.18 11.42 4.81
C LYS A 72 -9.09 10.75 3.96
N VAL A 73 -7.99 10.34 4.59
CA VAL A 73 -6.91 9.62 3.91
C VAL A 73 -7.42 8.29 3.35
N TYR A 74 -8.19 7.54 4.14
CA TYR A 74 -8.78 6.28 3.70
C TYR A 74 -9.69 6.44 2.48
N ILE A 75 -10.62 7.40 2.52
CA ILE A 75 -11.56 7.68 1.43
C ILE A 75 -10.81 8.20 0.19
N GLY A 76 -9.83 9.11 0.36
CA GLY A 76 -8.97 9.60 -0.72
C GLY A 76 -8.17 8.47 -1.37
N GLY A 77 -7.61 7.57 -0.54
CA GLY A 77 -6.90 6.38 -1.01
C GLY A 77 -7.79 5.44 -1.85
N LEU A 78 -8.99 5.14 -1.37
CA LEU A 78 -9.96 4.33 -2.13
C LEU A 78 -10.37 4.99 -3.45
N MET A 79 -10.57 6.32 -3.46
CA MET A 79 -10.88 7.05 -4.69
C MET A 79 -9.73 6.94 -5.69
N LEU A 80 -8.49 7.22 -5.23
CA LEU A 80 -7.30 7.13 -6.06
C LEU A 80 -7.10 5.72 -6.60
N PHE A 81 -7.23 4.70 -5.75
CA PHE A 81 -7.14 3.29 -6.13
C PHE A 81 -8.16 2.92 -7.21
N THR A 82 -9.43 3.32 -7.01
CA THR A 82 -10.52 3.00 -7.95
C THR A 82 -10.32 3.70 -9.30
N VAL A 83 -9.93 4.98 -9.30
CA VAL A 83 -9.63 5.72 -10.53
C VAL A 83 -8.40 5.15 -11.24
N ALA A 84 -7.35 4.82 -10.51
CA ALA A 84 -6.16 4.19 -11.07
C ALA A 84 -6.47 2.79 -11.66
N SER A 85 -7.40 2.05 -11.07
CA SER A 85 -7.87 0.76 -11.62
C SER A 85 -8.55 0.94 -12.98
N VAL A 86 -9.27 2.04 -13.19
CA VAL A 86 -9.78 2.41 -14.54
C VAL A 86 -8.61 2.66 -15.49
N GLY A 87 -7.58 3.39 -15.03
CA GLY A 87 -6.35 3.62 -15.80
C GLY A 87 -5.65 2.32 -16.18
N CYS A 88 -5.53 1.36 -15.26
CA CYS A 88 -4.96 0.03 -15.54
C CYS A 88 -5.80 -0.72 -16.59
N ALA A 89 -7.13 -0.73 -16.45
CA ALA A 89 -8.02 -1.42 -17.39
C ALA A 89 -8.02 -0.81 -18.80
N LEU A 90 -7.73 0.49 -18.93
CA LEU A 90 -7.67 1.20 -20.22
C LEU A 90 -6.25 1.26 -20.80
N SER A 91 -5.26 0.70 -20.12
CA SER A 91 -3.87 0.74 -20.57
C SER A 91 -3.66 -0.14 -21.80
N SER A 92 -2.94 0.40 -22.78
CA SER A 92 -2.58 -0.29 -24.03
C SER A 92 -1.08 -0.50 -24.21
N SER A 93 -0.28 -0.07 -23.23
CA SER A 93 1.19 -0.23 -23.24
C SER A 93 1.72 -0.47 -21.83
N LEU A 94 2.94 -1.04 -21.75
CA LEU A 94 3.63 -1.22 -20.46
C LEU A 94 3.76 0.10 -19.68
N ALA A 95 4.17 1.17 -20.36
CA ALA A 95 4.40 2.46 -19.69
C ALA A 95 3.12 3.03 -19.07
N THR A 96 1.99 2.98 -19.78
CA THR A 96 0.70 3.46 -19.25
C THR A 96 0.21 2.57 -18.12
N LEU A 97 0.40 1.25 -18.22
CA LEU A 97 0.01 0.32 -17.18
C LEU A 97 0.87 0.53 -15.91
N VAL A 98 2.19 0.63 -16.04
CA VAL A 98 3.10 0.89 -14.92
C VAL A 98 2.77 2.21 -14.22
N LEU A 99 2.51 3.28 -14.99
CA LEU A 99 2.11 4.57 -14.40
C LEU A 99 0.79 4.45 -13.62
N ALA A 100 -0.20 3.78 -14.18
CA ALA A 100 -1.48 3.53 -13.51
C ALA A 100 -1.29 2.67 -12.24
N ARG A 101 -0.38 1.67 -12.28
CA ARG A 101 0.00 0.84 -11.13
C ARG A 101 0.67 1.65 -10.01
N VAL A 102 1.53 2.60 -10.34
CA VAL A 102 2.11 3.54 -9.35
C VAL A 102 1.00 4.32 -8.64
N MET A 103 0.08 4.91 -9.41
CA MET A 103 -1.05 5.66 -8.83
C MET A 103 -1.96 4.77 -7.98
N GLN A 104 -2.20 3.53 -8.42
CA GLN A 104 -2.97 2.54 -7.68
C GLN A 104 -2.25 2.14 -6.38
N GLY A 105 -0.92 2.01 -6.41
CA GLY A 105 -0.08 1.76 -5.24
C GLY A 105 -0.15 2.87 -4.19
N PHE A 106 -0.15 4.14 -4.60
CA PHE A 106 -0.40 5.26 -3.68
C PHE A 106 -1.80 5.18 -3.04
N GLY A 107 -2.82 4.81 -3.81
CA GLY A 107 -4.16 4.59 -3.28
C GLY A 107 -4.19 3.46 -2.24
N ALA A 108 -3.54 2.32 -2.53
CA ALA A 108 -3.42 1.19 -1.62
C ALA A 108 -2.64 1.54 -0.35
N ALA A 109 -1.53 2.29 -0.47
CA ALA A 109 -0.75 2.77 0.67
C ALA A 109 -1.59 3.64 1.60
N ALA A 110 -2.37 4.57 1.06
CA ALA A 110 -3.25 5.43 1.84
C ALA A 110 -4.33 4.62 2.59
N VAL A 111 -4.89 3.58 1.96
CA VAL A 111 -5.86 2.67 2.61
C VAL A 111 -5.21 1.85 3.71
N THR A 112 -4.08 1.21 3.42
CA THR A 112 -3.42 0.28 4.35
C THR A 112 -2.74 0.98 5.53
N SER A 113 -2.16 2.16 5.32
CA SER A 113 -1.46 2.93 6.36
C SER A 113 -2.37 3.31 7.53
N VAL A 114 -3.63 3.65 7.27
CA VAL A 114 -4.59 4.08 8.29
C VAL A 114 -5.55 2.97 8.75
N ASN A 115 -5.49 1.80 8.13
CA ASN A 115 -6.39 0.67 8.37
C ASN A 115 -6.46 0.26 9.84
N THR A 116 -5.31 -0.05 10.44
CA THR A 116 -5.24 -0.49 11.85
C THR A 116 -5.76 0.58 12.80
N THR A 117 -5.48 1.86 12.52
CA THR A 117 -5.98 2.97 13.33
C THR A 117 -7.49 3.11 13.23
N LEU A 118 -8.07 2.96 12.05
CA LEU A 118 -9.54 2.94 11.88
C LEU A 118 -10.18 1.78 12.65
N ILE A 119 -9.57 0.58 12.64
CA ILE A 119 -10.05 -0.55 13.44
C ILE A 119 -10.03 -0.21 14.94
N ARG A 120 -8.97 0.44 15.43
CA ARG A 120 -8.87 0.90 16.83
C ARG A 120 -9.93 1.94 17.20
N ILE A 121 -10.37 2.78 16.26
CA ILE A 121 -11.45 3.74 16.47
C ILE A 121 -12.82 3.06 16.47
N ILE A 122 -13.02 2.06 15.61
CA ILE A 122 -14.30 1.33 15.46
C ILE A 122 -14.56 0.38 16.64
N TYR A 123 -13.49 -0.30 17.13
CA TYR A 123 -13.62 -1.30 18.20
C TYR A 123 -13.21 -0.76 19.57
N PRO A 124 -13.97 -1.07 20.65
CA PRO A 124 -13.51 -0.82 22.02
C PRO A 124 -12.26 -1.65 22.31
N LYS A 125 -11.42 -1.16 23.24
CA LYS A 125 -10.16 -1.83 23.63
C LYS A 125 -10.35 -3.33 23.96
N ALA A 126 -11.44 -3.69 24.66
CA ALA A 126 -11.75 -5.07 25.03
C ALA A 126 -12.05 -6.00 23.83
N GLN A 127 -12.41 -5.45 22.67
CA GLN A 127 -12.77 -6.21 21.46
C GLN A 127 -11.80 -5.97 20.30
N LEU A 128 -10.69 -5.28 20.54
CA LEU A 128 -9.73 -4.93 19.51
C LEU A 128 -9.13 -6.17 18.82
N GLY A 129 -8.83 -7.22 19.59
CA GLY A 129 -8.35 -8.48 19.05
C GLY A 129 -9.30 -9.12 18.03
N ARG A 130 -10.63 -8.99 18.24
CA ARG A 130 -11.62 -9.45 17.26
C ARG A 130 -11.58 -8.62 15.97
N GLY A 131 -11.43 -7.31 16.08
CA GLY A 131 -11.32 -6.43 14.91
C GLY A 131 -10.07 -6.73 14.08
N LEU A 132 -8.93 -6.89 14.74
CA LEU A 132 -7.67 -7.24 14.09
C LEU A 132 -7.71 -8.66 13.50
N GLY A 133 -8.30 -9.62 14.21
CA GLY A 133 -8.50 -10.98 13.69
C GLY A 133 -9.37 -11.02 12.43
N LEU A 134 -10.46 -10.26 12.40
CA LEU A 134 -11.28 -10.09 11.19
C LEU A 134 -10.46 -9.51 10.02
N ASN A 135 -9.66 -8.49 10.29
CA ASN A 135 -8.79 -7.90 9.26
C ASN A 135 -7.79 -8.92 8.72
N ALA A 136 -7.12 -9.68 9.59
CA ALA A 136 -6.20 -10.73 9.19
C ALA A 136 -6.90 -11.83 8.35
N THR A 137 -8.12 -12.21 8.73
CA THR A 137 -8.93 -13.17 7.96
C THR A 137 -9.25 -12.63 6.56
N VAL A 138 -9.63 -11.35 6.44
CA VAL A 138 -9.89 -10.72 5.14
C VAL A 138 -8.64 -10.72 4.26
N VAL A 139 -7.50 -10.34 4.83
CA VAL A 139 -6.20 -10.37 4.12
C VAL A 139 -5.89 -11.79 3.62
N ALA A 140 -5.98 -12.79 4.50
CA ALA A 140 -5.70 -14.19 4.15
C ALA A 140 -6.64 -14.72 3.06
N VAL A 141 -7.96 -14.49 3.21
CA VAL A 141 -8.95 -14.90 2.21
C VAL A 141 -8.71 -14.21 0.87
N SER A 142 -8.44 -12.91 0.88
CA SER A 142 -8.16 -12.14 -0.35
C SER A 142 -6.91 -12.65 -1.07
N SER A 143 -5.85 -12.96 -0.32
CA SER A 143 -4.60 -13.51 -0.90
C SER A 143 -4.81 -14.88 -1.56
N VAL A 144 -5.58 -15.75 -0.91
CA VAL A 144 -5.86 -17.10 -1.43
C VAL A 144 -6.88 -17.06 -2.58
N ALA A 145 -7.86 -16.16 -2.53
CA ALA A 145 -8.88 -16.03 -3.56
C ALA A 145 -8.33 -15.41 -4.87
N GLY A 146 -7.27 -14.58 -4.77
CA GLY A 146 -6.71 -13.86 -5.91
C GLY A 146 -6.40 -14.72 -7.11
N PRO A 147 -5.57 -15.77 -6.99
CA PRO A 147 -5.25 -16.66 -8.10
C PRO A 147 -6.48 -17.33 -8.74
N THR A 148 -7.44 -17.75 -7.94
CA THR A 148 -8.67 -18.39 -8.43
C THR A 148 -9.54 -17.40 -9.20
N ILE A 149 -9.68 -16.18 -8.70
CA ILE A 149 -10.43 -15.11 -9.37
C ILE A 149 -9.72 -14.70 -10.67
N ALA A 150 -8.37 -14.58 -10.66
CA ALA A 150 -7.60 -14.26 -11.84
C ALA A 150 -7.79 -15.32 -12.93
N ALA A 151 -7.65 -16.61 -12.60
CA ALA A 151 -7.86 -17.71 -13.53
C ALA A 151 -9.30 -17.73 -14.08
N GLY A 152 -10.30 -17.50 -13.22
CA GLY A 152 -11.70 -17.42 -13.62
C GLY A 152 -11.97 -16.29 -14.61
N ILE A 153 -11.42 -15.10 -14.38
CA ILE A 153 -11.57 -13.96 -15.29
C ILE A 153 -10.86 -14.25 -16.62
N LEU A 154 -9.61 -14.72 -16.58
CA LEU A 154 -8.80 -14.98 -17.78
C LEU A 154 -9.34 -16.14 -18.63
N SER A 155 -10.17 -17.02 -18.07
CA SER A 155 -10.81 -18.08 -18.86
C SER A 155 -11.93 -17.59 -19.79
N ILE A 156 -12.48 -16.39 -19.54
CA ILE A 156 -13.65 -15.85 -20.28
C ILE A 156 -13.42 -14.43 -20.79
N ALA A 157 -12.35 -13.75 -20.35
CA ALA A 157 -12.12 -12.34 -20.65
C ALA A 157 -10.61 -12.05 -20.76
N HIS A 158 -10.25 -10.91 -21.37
CA HIS A 158 -8.87 -10.42 -21.46
C HIS A 158 -8.38 -9.79 -20.16
N TRP A 159 -7.05 -9.66 -20.02
CA TRP A 159 -6.40 -9.15 -18.78
C TRP A 159 -6.92 -7.79 -18.25
N PRO A 160 -7.40 -6.82 -19.07
CA PRO A 160 -7.92 -5.56 -18.50
C PRO A 160 -9.06 -5.74 -17.51
N TRP A 161 -9.83 -6.82 -17.64
CA TRP A 161 -10.93 -7.13 -16.73
C TRP A 161 -10.46 -7.47 -15.32
N LEU A 162 -9.19 -7.91 -15.16
CA LEU A 162 -8.58 -8.15 -13.85
C LEU A 162 -8.52 -6.86 -13.01
N PHE A 163 -8.32 -5.73 -13.66
CA PHE A 163 -8.33 -4.41 -13.00
C PHE A 163 -9.73 -3.80 -12.97
N ALA A 164 -10.53 -4.06 -13.99
CA ALA A 164 -11.90 -3.56 -14.07
C ALA A 164 -12.78 -4.09 -12.92
N VAL A 165 -12.56 -5.31 -12.43
CA VAL A 165 -13.29 -5.89 -11.28
C VAL A 165 -13.10 -5.08 -10.00
N ASN A 166 -11.99 -4.35 -9.86
CA ASN A 166 -11.74 -3.47 -8.73
C ASN A 166 -12.69 -2.27 -8.68
N ILE A 167 -13.22 -1.84 -9.84
CA ILE A 167 -14.06 -0.63 -9.93
C ILE A 167 -15.37 -0.79 -9.15
N PRO A 168 -16.23 -1.79 -9.41
CA PRO A 168 -17.46 -1.95 -8.66
C PRO A 168 -17.21 -2.20 -7.17
N VAL A 169 -16.19 -3.00 -6.82
CA VAL A 169 -15.83 -3.27 -5.43
C VAL A 169 -15.34 -1.99 -4.74
N GLY A 170 -14.50 -1.20 -5.41
CA GLY A 170 -14.02 0.09 -4.92
C GLY A 170 -15.15 1.12 -4.72
N LEU A 171 -16.12 1.18 -5.62
CA LEU A 171 -17.29 2.05 -5.48
C LEU A 171 -18.17 1.64 -4.28
N VAL A 172 -18.37 0.34 -4.07
CA VAL A 172 -19.07 -0.17 -2.88
C VAL A 172 -18.31 0.19 -1.61
N ALA A 173 -17.00 -0.09 -1.55
CA ALA A 173 -16.15 0.25 -0.42
C ALA A 173 -16.17 1.76 -0.13
N LEU A 174 -16.10 2.60 -1.18
CA LEU A 174 -16.16 4.06 -1.07
C LEU A 174 -17.49 4.54 -0.51
N SER A 175 -18.60 3.99 -0.99
CA SER A 175 -19.95 4.34 -0.55
C SER A 175 -20.16 3.97 0.93
N LEU A 176 -19.73 2.77 1.33
CA LEU A 176 -19.76 2.32 2.71
C LEU A 176 -18.88 3.19 3.61
N SER A 177 -17.67 3.51 3.14
CA SER A 177 -16.70 4.33 3.88
C SER A 177 -17.22 5.75 4.12
N ARG A 178 -17.81 6.38 3.11
CA ARG A 178 -18.42 7.71 3.24
C ARG A 178 -19.56 7.75 4.24
N ARG A 179 -20.35 6.69 4.29
CA ARG A 179 -21.56 6.66 5.10
C ARG A 179 -21.33 6.19 6.54
N PHE A 180 -20.41 5.25 6.76
CA PHE A 180 -20.33 4.52 8.03
C PHE A 180 -19.02 4.72 8.79
N LEU A 181 -17.92 5.15 8.16
CA LEU A 181 -16.70 5.41 8.90
C LEU A 181 -16.89 6.54 9.90
N PRO A 182 -16.42 6.35 11.14
CA PRO A 182 -16.45 7.39 12.16
C PRO A 182 -15.57 8.58 11.74
N ASP A 183 -15.98 9.75 12.18
CA ASP A 183 -15.12 10.94 12.08
C ASP A 183 -13.92 10.79 13.02
N ASN A 184 -12.85 11.51 12.73
CA ASN A 184 -11.66 11.45 13.54
C ASN A 184 -11.94 11.89 14.98
N PRO A 185 -11.34 11.22 15.96
CA PRO A 185 -11.26 11.80 17.31
C PRO A 185 -10.54 13.16 17.23
N VAL A 186 -10.86 14.03 18.18
CA VAL A 186 -10.31 15.39 18.25
C VAL A 186 -8.79 15.36 18.08
N ARG A 187 -8.29 16.21 17.21
CA ARG A 187 -6.86 16.33 16.93
C ARG A 187 -6.10 16.74 18.19
N VAL A 188 -5.12 15.96 18.55
CA VAL A 188 -4.14 16.33 19.57
C VAL A 188 -2.88 16.77 18.82
N GLY A 189 -2.73 18.06 18.58
CA GLY A 189 -1.49 18.65 18.06
C GLY A 189 -1.62 19.40 16.73
N THR A 190 -0.88 20.48 16.63
CA THR A 190 -0.77 21.38 15.47
C THR A 190 0.55 21.13 14.74
N HIS A 191 0.87 19.87 14.44
CA HIS A 191 2.10 19.58 13.71
C HIS A 191 1.90 19.83 12.22
N ARG A 192 2.95 20.33 11.57
CA ARG A 192 2.98 20.47 10.10
C ARG A 192 3.49 19.17 9.50
N PHE A 193 2.98 18.82 8.32
CA PHE A 193 3.51 17.71 7.55
C PHE A 193 4.93 18.04 7.08
N ASP A 194 5.88 17.20 7.47
CA ASP A 194 7.26 17.38 7.03
C ASP A 194 7.50 16.69 5.69
N TRP A 195 7.50 17.52 4.63
CA TRP A 195 7.77 17.06 3.27
C TRP A 195 9.21 16.54 3.09
N ARG A 196 10.16 17.04 3.88
CA ARG A 196 11.55 16.57 3.82
C ARG A 196 11.64 15.13 4.27
N ASP A 197 11.03 14.80 5.38
CA ASP A 197 11.00 13.45 5.93
C ASP A 197 10.25 12.49 5.00
N ALA A 198 9.15 12.93 4.40
CA ALA A 198 8.42 12.14 3.41
C ALA A 198 9.28 11.84 2.15
N VAL A 199 10.00 12.84 1.64
CA VAL A 199 10.91 12.67 0.49
C VAL A 199 12.11 11.80 0.87
N MET A 200 12.73 12.01 2.04
CA MET A 200 13.85 11.19 2.50
C MET A 200 13.44 9.74 2.70
N ASN A 201 12.25 9.50 3.25
CA ASN A 201 11.66 8.16 3.35
C ASN A 201 11.50 7.52 1.95
N ALA A 202 10.88 8.25 1.02
CA ALA A 202 10.68 7.77 -0.35
C ALA A 202 12.00 7.46 -1.07
N LEU A 203 13.01 8.33 -0.92
CA LEU A 203 14.34 8.12 -1.50
C LEU A 203 15.05 6.91 -0.87
N THR A 204 14.98 6.76 0.46
CA THR A 204 15.63 5.64 1.16
C THR A 204 15.06 4.30 0.69
N PHE A 205 13.73 4.15 0.72
CA PHE A 205 13.09 2.89 0.29
C PHE A 205 13.16 2.70 -1.22
N GLY A 206 13.09 3.78 -2.00
CA GLY A 206 13.27 3.73 -3.45
C GLY A 206 14.68 3.27 -3.86
N LEU A 207 15.72 3.81 -3.23
CA LEU A 207 17.11 3.39 -3.45
C LEU A 207 17.35 1.95 -2.96
N LEU A 208 16.76 1.56 -1.85
CA LEU A 208 16.83 0.19 -1.36
C LEU A 208 16.28 -0.78 -2.40
N MET A 209 15.07 -0.53 -2.89
CA MET A 209 14.42 -1.39 -3.89
C MET A 209 15.21 -1.41 -5.21
N ALA A 210 15.65 -0.23 -5.67
CA ALA A 210 16.47 -0.11 -6.89
C ALA A 210 17.80 -0.87 -6.76
N SER A 211 18.42 -0.88 -5.57
CA SER A 211 19.67 -1.61 -5.32
C SER A 211 19.44 -3.12 -5.33
N VAL A 212 18.35 -3.60 -4.72
CA VAL A 212 17.97 -5.02 -4.72
C VAL A 212 17.65 -5.50 -6.14
N GLU A 213 16.86 -4.73 -6.87
CA GLU A 213 16.51 -5.00 -8.27
C GLU A 213 17.75 -5.02 -9.17
N GLY A 214 18.61 -4.00 -9.02
CA GLY A 214 19.86 -3.89 -9.77
C GLY A 214 20.82 -5.06 -9.51
N PHE A 215 20.88 -5.55 -8.27
CA PHE A 215 21.63 -6.75 -7.93
C PHE A 215 21.06 -7.99 -8.61
N SER A 216 19.75 -8.15 -8.60
CA SER A 216 19.05 -9.29 -9.20
C SER A 216 19.18 -9.35 -10.72
N HIS A 217 19.22 -8.20 -11.38
CA HIS A 217 19.38 -8.09 -12.84
C HIS A 217 20.84 -7.98 -13.32
N GLY A 218 21.83 -8.10 -12.42
CA GLY A 218 23.25 -8.10 -12.78
C GLY A 218 23.72 -6.76 -13.37
N LEU A 219 23.21 -5.63 -12.84
CA LEU A 219 23.68 -4.32 -13.22
C LEU A 219 25.20 -4.17 -13.01
N ASP A 220 25.83 -3.26 -13.79
CA ASP A 220 27.25 -2.96 -13.65
C ASP A 220 27.59 -2.71 -12.17
N PRO A 221 28.60 -3.41 -11.62
CA PRO A 221 29.00 -3.28 -10.22
C PRO A 221 29.29 -1.83 -9.78
N ARG A 222 29.70 -0.96 -10.72
CA ARG A 222 29.93 0.47 -10.44
C ARG A 222 28.62 1.21 -10.18
N ILE A 223 27.57 0.93 -10.97
CA ILE A 223 26.26 1.55 -10.81
C ILE A 223 25.61 1.04 -9.50
N LEU A 224 25.75 -0.27 -9.26
CA LEU A 224 25.23 -0.89 -8.04
C LEU A 224 25.91 -0.33 -6.78
N SER A 225 27.25 -0.21 -6.78
CA SER A 225 27.99 0.35 -5.65
C SER A 225 27.64 1.83 -5.41
N ALA A 226 27.46 2.61 -6.47
CA ALA A 226 27.00 4.00 -6.36
C ALA A 226 25.58 4.09 -5.78
N GLY A 227 24.67 3.21 -6.19
CA GLY A 227 23.31 3.11 -5.64
C GLY A 227 23.31 2.76 -4.15
N ILE A 228 24.11 1.77 -3.75
CA ILE A 228 24.26 1.37 -2.34
C ILE A 228 24.91 2.52 -1.53
N ALA A 229 25.93 3.19 -2.05
CA ALA A 229 26.54 4.35 -1.38
C ALA A 229 25.51 5.48 -1.18
N ALA A 230 24.71 5.79 -2.21
CA ALA A 230 23.62 6.76 -2.11
C ALA A 230 22.59 6.36 -1.06
N LEU A 231 22.18 5.08 -1.04
CA LEU A 231 21.27 4.52 -0.02
C LEU A 231 21.82 4.71 1.39
N LEU A 232 23.09 4.40 1.61
CA LEU A 232 23.73 4.55 2.93
C LEU A 232 23.77 6.02 3.38
N VAL A 233 24.10 6.92 2.47
CA VAL A 233 24.14 8.37 2.75
C VAL A 233 22.74 8.90 3.05
N VAL A 234 21.77 8.65 2.18
CA VAL A 234 20.38 9.12 2.37
C VAL A 234 19.77 8.49 3.61
N GLY A 235 19.95 7.18 3.80
CA GLY A 235 19.48 6.46 4.97
C GLY A 235 20.08 6.98 6.28
N PHE A 236 21.37 7.30 6.30
CA PHE A 236 22.02 7.92 7.45
C PHE A 236 21.39 9.28 7.80
N PHE A 237 21.21 10.15 6.80
CA PHE A 237 20.57 11.44 7.02
C PHE A 237 19.10 11.29 7.44
N PHE A 238 18.37 10.34 6.87
CA PHE A 238 17.00 10.05 7.25
C PHE A 238 16.91 9.59 8.72
N ILE A 239 17.70 8.60 9.12
CA ILE A 239 17.74 8.13 10.52
C ILE A 239 18.12 9.27 11.47
N ARG A 240 19.11 10.08 11.10
CA ARG A 240 19.55 11.22 11.91
C ARG A 240 18.47 12.29 12.03
N SER A 241 17.67 12.54 10.98
CA SER A 241 16.50 13.43 11.02
C SER A 241 15.46 12.88 11.99
N GLN A 242 15.07 11.60 11.81
CA GLN A 242 14.07 10.95 12.64
C GLN A 242 14.42 10.92 14.14
N LEU A 243 15.70 10.77 14.49
CA LEU A 243 16.15 10.79 15.88
C LEU A 243 16.11 12.19 16.54
N ARG A 244 15.99 13.25 15.74
CA ARG A 244 15.94 14.64 16.22
C ARG A 244 14.53 15.22 16.25
N GLU A 245 13.62 14.61 15.48
CA GLU A 245 12.24 15.09 15.39
C GLU A 245 11.43 14.70 16.63
N PRO A 246 10.64 15.63 17.20
CA PRO A 246 9.72 15.33 18.33
C PRO A 246 8.61 14.35 17.94
N TYR A 247 8.27 14.27 16.64
CA TYR A 247 7.21 13.40 16.09
C TYR A 247 7.72 12.68 14.85
N PRO A 248 8.60 11.68 15.04
CA PRO A 248 9.24 10.99 13.93
C PRO A 248 8.24 10.09 13.17
N LEU A 249 8.43 9.94 11.85
CA LEU A 249 7.68 8.98 11.04
C LEU A 249 7.95 7.53 11.50
N LEU A 250 9.17 7.25 11.95
CA LEU A 250 9.60 5.99 12.53
C LEU A 250 10.00 6.21 13.99
N PRO A 251 9.22 5.68 14.95
CA PRO A 251 9.53 5.82 16.38
C PRO A 251 10.65 4.86 16.78
N PHE A 252 11.90 5.20 16.46
CA PHE A 252 13.08 4.41 16.82
C PHE A 252 13.23 4.19 18.33
N ASP A 253 12.62 5.03 19.15
CA ASP A 253 12.60 4.87 20.60
C ASP A 253 11.92 3.57 21.05
N LEU A 254 10.94 3.09 20.27
CA LEU A 254 10.29 1.81 20.57
C LEU A 254 11.22 0.61 20.37
N LEU A 255 12.23 0.73 19.50
CA LEU A 255 13.24 -0.34 19.31
C LEU A 255 14.15 -0.51 20.53
N ARG A 256 14.19 0.45 21.45
CA ARG A 256 14.90 0.32 22.72
C ARG A 256 14.16 -0.60 23.71
N ILE A 257 12.89 -0.88 23.46
CA ILE A 257 12.07 -1.78 24.28
C ILE A 257 12.30 -3.21 23.77
N PRO A 258 12.92 -4.12 24.58
CA PRO A 258 13.31 -5.46 24.12
C PRO A 258 12.16 -6.28 23.53
N ILE A 259 10.98 -6.22 24.15
CA ILE A 259 9.78 -6.93 23.70
C ILE A 259 9.36 -6.45 22.31
N PHE A 260 9.44 -5.13 22.06
CA PHE A 260 9.09 -4.55 20.76
C PHE A 260 10.10 -4.96 19.68
N SER A 261 11.42 -4.86 19.99
CA SER A 261 12.48 -5.25 19.05
C SER A 261 12.37 -6.72 18.65
N VAL A 262 12.16 -7.61 19.62
CA VAL A 262 11.96 -9.04 19.34
C VAL A 262 10.74 -9.26 18.49
N SER A 263 9.61 -8.58 18.76
CA SER A 263 8.39 -8.73 17.96
C SER A 263 8.59 -8.26 16.51
N VAL A 264 9.35 -7.19 16.28
CA VAL A 264 9.65 -6.71 14.92
C VAL A 264 10.55 -7.66 14.14
N VAL A 265 11.54 -8.27 14.83
CA VAL A 265 12.48 -9.23 14.19
C VAL A 265 11.80 -10.57 13.87
N THR A 266 10.77 -10.95 14.63
CA THR A 266 10.07 -12.24 14.47
C THR A 266 8.81 -12.15 13.60
N SER A 267 8.41 -10.97 13.17
CA SER A 267 7.26 -10.72 12.32
C SER A 267 7.62 -10.73 10.83
#